data_f9d061c9bbf315861fde402b73eb556c
#
_entry.id   f9d061c9bbf315861fde402b73eb556c
#
_cell.length_a   1.000
_cell.length_b   1.000
_cell.length_c   1.000
_cell.angle_alpha   90.00
_cell.angle_beta   90.00
_cell.angle_gamma   90.00
#
_symmetry.space_group_name_H-M   'P 1'
#
loop_
_entity.id
_entity.type
_entity.pdbx_description
1 polymer ?
#
loop_
_entity_poly.entity_id
_entity_poly.type
_entity_poly.pdbx_seq_one_letter_code
_entity_poly.pdbx_strand_id
1 'polypeptide(L)'
;MTSTDWKKLESTYYMQVVNRLPLVLVKGKGTIVWDESGKKYLDFTSGWAVLNLGHTHPAVSNAIKYQVDNIMQMTNLYYTIPQLKLAKLLIDNSCFDRVFFSNSGAEANEGACKLARKWGKHKLDGAYEIITMENSFHGRTLAMMAATGQKEYQEKWQPLPDGFVNVEYNNFEALKKATKKNTCAVLLEVVQGEGGVNLPDHSYLLEVQEWCHQNNILFMVDEVQTGMGRLGTLFGYQKFGLDPDVMVLGKALGAGTPLGAFLCKERFSVLEPGDHGSTFGGNALTTAAGWAALKYIIDNDISSECSDAGKYLKSMLDGLSARHSNIVDIRGYGLLIGLEISKNKAADVMKLCLEKGLLIN
;
A
#
# COMPACT_ATOMS: atom_id res chain seq x y z
N MET A 1 6.76 -25.41 24.19
CA MET A 1 5.36 -25.05 23.95
C MET A 1 4.94 -25.63 22.60
N THR A 2 3.77 -26.21 22.52
CA THR A 2 3.19 -26.77 21.29
C THR A 2 2.36 -25.71 20.55
N SER A 3 1.96 -26.00 19.30
CA SER A 3 1.01 -25.16 18.53
C SER A 3 -0.25 -24.82 19.31
N THR A 4 -0.76 -25.79 20.07
CA THR A 4 -1.94 -25.61 20.94
C THR A 4 -1.69 -24.60 22.04
N ASP A 5 -0.49 -24.59 22.64
CA ASP A 5 -0.13 -23.63 23.69
C ASP A 5 -0.05 -22.21 23.14
N TRP A 6 0.55 -22.00 21.95
CA TRP A 6 0.62 -20.70 21.31
C TRP A 6 -0.75 -20.13 20.96
N LYS A 7 -1.63 -20.96 20.41
CA LYS A 7 -3.02 -20.56 20.11
C LYS A 7 -3.82 -20.24 21.39
N LYS A 8 -3.58 -20.98 22.47
CA LYS A 8 -4.19 -20.67 23.78
C LYS A 8 -3.70 -19.34 24.35
N LEU A 9 -2.40 -19.04 24.24
CA LEU A 9 -1.86 -17.73 24.62
C LEU A 9 -2.50 -16.60 23.83
N GLU A 10 -2.61 -16.77 22.52
CA GLU A 10 -3.25 -15.76 21.65
C GLU A 10 -4.71 -15.54 22.06
N SER A 11 -5.51 -16.59 22.21
CA SER A 11 -6.92 -16.47 22.58
C SER A 11 -7.14 -15.92 24.00
N THR A 12 -6.14 -16.04 24.88
CA THR A 12 -6.22 -15.54 26.26
C THR A 12 -5.82 -14.08 26.39
N TYR A 13 -4.78 -13.66 25.66
CA TYR A 13 -4.14 -12.35 25.89
C TYR A 13 -4.27 -11.37 24.74
N TYR A 14 -4.57 -11.83 23.52
CA TYR A 14 -4.64 -10.97 22.35
C TYR A 14 -6.08 -10.57 22.05
N MET A 15 -6.30 -9.33 21.64
CA MET A 15 -7.62 -8.85 21.22
C MET A 15 -8.08 -9.61 19.96
N GLN A 16 -9.24 -10.27 20.00
CA GLN A 16 -9.74 -11.15 18.95
C GLN A 16 -10.35 -10.35 17.78
N VAL A 17 -9.51 -9.60 17.06
CA VAL A 17 -9.90 -8.75 15.92
C VAL A 17 -9.56 -9.34 14.55
N VAL A 18 -8.88 -10.50 14.52
CA VAL A 18 -8.44 -11.17 13.29
C VAL A 18 -8.75 -12.66 13.36
N ASN A 19 -9.42 -13.18 12.34
CA ASN A 19 -9.57 -14.64 12.14
C ASN A 19 -8.26 -15.23 11.63
N ARG A 20 -7.48 -15.85 12.51
CA ARG A 20 -6.17 -16.40 12.15
C ARG A 20 -6.29 -17.75 11.48
N LEU A 21 -5.47 -17.99 10.46
CA LEU A 21 -5.23 -19.34 9.97
C LEU A 21 -4.51 -20.18 11.04
N PRO A 22 -4.78 -21.51 11.11
CA PRO A 22 -4.28 -22.37 12.20
C PRO A 22 -2.78 -22.72 12.07
N LEU A 23 -1.93 -21.77 11.69
CA LEU A 23 -0.49 -21.95 11.52
C LEU A 23 0.30 -21.13 12.55
N VAL A 24 1.37 -21.73 13.08
CA VAL A 24 2.38 -21.04 13.87
C VAL A 24 3.66 -20.98 13.03
N LEU A 25 3.88 -19.85 12.37
CA LEU A 25 5.04 -19.64 11.50
C LEU A 25 6.25 -19.21 12.33
N VAL A 26 7.39 -19.86 12.11
CA VAL A 26 8.61 -19.63 12.91
C VAL A 26 9.82 -19.20 12.08
N LYS A 27 9.76 -19.32 10.74
CA LYS A 27 10.89 -19.00 9.86
C LYS A 27 10.38 -18.59 8.48
N GLY A 28 11.09 -17.66 7.83
CA GLY A 28 10.89 -17.29 6.44
C GLY A 28 12.22 -17.10 5.72
N LYS A 29 12.31 -17.48 4.43
CA LYS A 29 13.43 -17.19 3.55
C LYS A 29 12.96 -17.13 2.10
N GLY A 30 13.18 -16.01 1.42
CA GLY A 30 12.67 -15.79 0.07
C GLY A 30 11.15 -15.94 0.05
N THR A 31 10.62 -16.79 -0.80
CA THR A 31 9.19 -17.06 -0.93
C THR A 31 8.68 -18.21 -0.04
N ILE A 32 9.54 -18.80 0.80
CA ILE A 32 9.18 -19.96 1.63
C ILE A 32 9.09 -19.55 3.10
N VAL A 33 8.04 -20.01 3.77
CA VAL A 33 7.90 -19.95 5.23
C VAL A 33 7.77 -21.36 5.82
N TRP A 34 8.10 -21.48 7.10
CA TRP A 34 8.03 -22.76 7.83
C TRP A 34 7.19 -22.59 9.08
N ASP A 35 6.35 -23.57 9.35
CA ASP A 35 5.69 -23.68 10.63
C ASP A 35 6.58 -24.37 11.69
N GLU A 36 6.09 -24.44 12.91
CA GLU A 36 6.80 -25.04 14.06
C GLU A 36 7.06 -26.54 13.89
N SER A 37 6.30 -27.26 13.03
CA SER A 37 6.51 -28.67 12.71
C SER A 37 7.59 -28.87 11.64
N GLY A 38 8.08 -27.78 11.02
CA GLY A 38 9.02 -27.79 9.92
C GLY A 38 8.39 -27.95 8.55
N LYS A 39 7.05 -27.98 8.44
CA LYS A 39 6.36 -27.99 7.15
C LYS A 39 6.60 -26.69 6.41
N LYS A 40 6.87 -26.78 5.12
CA LYS A 40 7.12 -25.65 4.21
C LYS A 40 5.84 -25.19 3.54
N TYR A 41 5.74 -23.88 3.39
CA TYR A 41 4.67 -23.23 2.63
C TYR A 41 5.27 -22.24 1.65
N LEU A 42 4.75 -22.20 0.43
CA LEU A 42 5.02 -21.17 -0.55
C LEU A 42 4.14 -19.96 -0.24
N ASP A 43 4.75 -18.82 0.08
CA ASP A 43 4.05 -17.61 0.47
C ASP A 43 3.78 -16.69 -0.73
N PHE A 44 2.54 -16.70 -1.22
CA PHE A 44 2.06 -15.80 -2.26
C PHE A 44 1.34 -14.57 -1.67
N THR A 45 1.20 -14.48 -0.34
CA THR A 45 0.61 -13.30 0.31
C THR A 45 1.62 -12.19 0.53
N SER A 46 2.91 -12.57 0.68
CA SER A 46 4.01 -11.63 0.89
C SER A 46 3.76 -10.69 2.08
N GLY A 47 3.04 -11.17 3.12
CA GLY A 47 2.62 -10.36 4.27
C GLY A 47 1.68 -9.21 3.88
N TRP A 48 0.74 -9.45 2.96
CA TRP A 48 -0.12 -8.46 2.32
C TRP A 48 0.66 -7.41 1.51
N ALA A 49 1.46 -7.91 0.55
CA ALA A 49 2.29 -7.11 -0.34
C ALA A 49 3.34 -6.23 0.38
N VAL A 50 3.88 -6.73 1.50
CA VAL A 50 4.92 -6.05 2.29
C VAL A 50 6.33 -6.50 1.90
N LEU A 51 6.50 -7.78 1.60
CA LEU A 51 7.81 -8.40 1.39
C LEU A 51 8.11 -8.61 -0.11
N ASN A 52 8.21 -7.51 -0.87
CA ASN A 52 8.44 -7.57 -2.32
C ASN A 52 9.76 -8.28 -2.70
N LEU A 53 10.76 -8.28 -1.82
CA LEU A 53 12.04 -9.00 -1.98
C LEU A 53 12.03 -10.38 -1.29
N GLY A 54 10.89 -10.79 -0.72
CA GLY A 54 10.77 -12.03 0.05
C GLY A 54 11.28 -11.90 1.49
N HIS A 55 11.08 -12.97 2.25
CA HIS A 55 11.45 -13.07 3.66
C HIS A 55 12.97 -13.02 3.85
N THR A 56 13.43 -12.29 4.86
CA THR A 56 14.84 -12.20 5.31
C THR A 56 15.83 -11.91 4.16
N HIS A 57 15.45 -11.01 3.24
CA HIS A 57 16.33 -10.65 2.13
C HIS A 57 17.68 -10.11 2.63
N PRO A 58 18.84 -10.61 2.14
CA PRO A 58 20.15 -10.27 2.69
C PRO A 58 20.45 -8.76 2.72
N ALA A 59 20.11 -8.02 1.66
CA ALA A 59 20.34 -6.57 1.61
C ALA A 59 19.62 -5.85 2.77
N VAL A 60 18.34 -6.19 3.01
CA VAL A 60 17.52 -5.59 4.07
C VAL A 60 18.00 -6.05 5.45
N SER A 61 18.21 -7.36 5.63
CA SER A 61 18.63 -7.94 6.91
C SER A 61 19.98 -7.39 7.37
N ASN A 62 20.93 -7.22 6.45
CA ASN A 62 22.25 -6.68 6.78
C ASN A 62 22.18 -5.18 7.13
N ALA A 63 21.35 -4.40 6.42
CA ALA A 63 21.13 -2.99 6.74
C ALA A 63 20.52 -2.81 8.13
N ILE A 64 19.53 -3.65 8.50
CA ILE A 64 18.91 -3.65 9.83
C ILE A 64 19.94 -4.00 10.90
N LYS A 65 20.72 -5.08 10.73
CA LYS A 65 21.75 -5.50 11.68
C LYS A 65 22.77 -4.39 11.92
N TYR A 66 23.30 -3.81 10.83
CA TYR A 66 24.22 -2.69 10.92
C TYR A 66 23.61 -1.51 11.69
N GLN A 67 22.34 -1.18 11.41
CA GLN A 67 21.71 0.00 12.01
C GLN A 67 21.37 -0.20 13.49
N VAL A 68 21.03 -1.44 13.90
CA VAL A 68 20.82 -1.79 15.32
C VAL A 68 22.08 -1.56 16.17
N ASP A 69 23.25 -1.86 15.61
CA ASP A 69 24.55 -1.69 16.30
C ASP A 69 25.01 -0.21 16.36
N ASN A 70 24.31 0.71 15.69
CA ASN A 70 24.66 2.14 15.65
C ASN A 70 23.60 3.01 16.33
N ILE A 71 22.54 3.38 15.61
CA ILE A 71 21.46 4.21 16.12
C ILE A 71 20.11 3.73 15.56
N MET A 72 19.19 3.34 16.43
CA MET A 72 17.87 2.86 16.04
C MET A 72 16.87 3.99 15.84
N GLN A 73 16.83 4.91 16.80
CA GLN A 73 15.85 6.00 16.85
C GLN A 73 16.52 7.28 17.33
N MET A 74 16.15 8.37 16.70
CA MET A 74 16.42 9.73 17.15
C MET A 74 15.24 10.62 16.77
N THR A 75 14.92 11.65 17.58
CA THR A 75 13.85 12.60 17.25
C THR A 75 14.15 13.34 15.95
N ASN A 76 13.11 13.70 15.21
CA ASN A 76 13.22 14.51 13.98
C ASN A 76 13.77 15.94 14.19
N LEU A 77 14.22 16.27 15.41
CA LEU A 77 15.02 17.46 15.66
C LEU A 77 16.46 17.33 15.16
N TYR A 78 16.92 16.12 14.86
CA TYR A 78 18.28 15.85 14.39
C TYR A 78 18.28 15.13 13.06
N TYR A 79 19.32 15.32 12.27
CA TYR A 79 19.52 14.62 11.02
C TYR A 79 20.05 13.21 11.23
N THR A 80 19.50 12.23 10.52
CA THR A 80 20.03 10.87 10.45
C THR A 80 20.34 10.49 9.00
N ILE A 81 21.49 9.84 8.80
CA ILE A 81 21.96 9.50 7.43
C ILE A 81 20.98 8.57 6.70
N PRO A 82 20.44 7.48 7.31
CA PRO A 82 19.51 6.59 6.59
C PRO A 82 18.25 7.30 6.11
N GLN A 83 17.67 8.19 6.93
CA GLN A 83 16.48 8.96 6.57
C GLN A 83 16.72 9.81 5.32
N LEU A 84 17.84 10.56 5.29
CA LEU A 84 18.16 11.44 4.16
C LEU A 84 18.55 10.66 2.89
N LYS A 85 19.22 9.51 3.03
CA LYS A 85 19.51 8.62 1.91
C LYS A 85 18.25 8.07 1.28
N LEU A 86 17.28 7.62 2.08
CA LEU A 86 16.00 7.13 1.57
C LEU A 86 15.20 8.26 0.93
N ALA A 87 15.15 9.44 1.57
CA ALA A 87 14.47 10.61 1.02
C ALA A 87 15.02 10.95 -0.37
N LYS A 88 16.35 11.08 -0.48
CA LYS A 88 16.99 11.36 -1.77
C LYS A 88 16.68 10.29 -2.82
N LEU A 89 16.75 9.00 -2.45
CA LEU A 89 16.53 7.90 -3.40
C LEU A 89 15.08 7.86 -3.90
N LEU A 90 14.10 8.17 -3.05
CA LEU A 90 12.70 8.29 -3.45
C LEU A 90 12.48 9.45 -4.43
N ILE A 91 13.04 10.62 -4.12
CA ILE A 91 12.89 11.82 -4.94
C ILE A 91 13.59 11.65 -6.29
N ASP A 92 14.83 11.16 -6.32
CA ASP A 92 15.59 10.95 -7.57
C ASP A 92 14.90 9.98 -8.56
N ASN A 93 13.97 9.13 -8.09
CA ASN A 93 13.32 8.10 -8.91
C ASN A 93 11.80 8.32 -9.06
N SER A 94 11.32 9.52 -8.74
CA SER A 94 9.89 9.87 -8.81
C SER A 94 9.69 11.27 -9.42
N CYS A 95 8.43 11.68 -9.61
CA CYS A 95 8.07 13.03 -10.08
C CYS A 95 7.87 14.03 -8.92
N PHE A 96 8.30 13.72 -7.71
CA PHE A 96 8.09 14.52 -6.51
C PHE A 96 9.37 15.20 -6.04
N ASP A 97 9.21 16.21 -5.16
CA ASP A 97 10.31 17.04 -4.67
C ASP A 97 10.51 16.95 -3.16
N ARG A 98 9.48 16.57 -2.40
CA ARG A 98 9.48 16.50 -0.94
C ARG A 98 8.89 15.20 -0.44
N VAL A 99 9.37 14.72 0.71
CA VAL A 99 8.88 13.52 1.38
C VAL A 99 8.79 13.75 2.89
N PHE A 100 7.73 13.21 3.49
CA PHE A 100 7.60 13.04 4.95
C PHE A 100 7.43 11.56 5.28
N PHE A 101 8.13 11.09 6.31
CA PHE A 101 8.06 9.69 6.76
C PHE A 101 7.15 9.51 7.96
N SER A 102 6.35 8.46 7.94
CA SER A 102 5.48 7.97 9.01
C SER A 102 5.75 6.48 9.31
N ASN A 103 4.88 5.80 10.05
CA ASN A 103 5.11 4.41 10.45
C ASN A 103 4.20 3.41 9.70
N SER A 104 3.20 3.89 9.02
CA SER A 104 2.21 3.05 8.31
C SER A 104 1.63 3.79 7.12
N GLY A 105 0.99 3.04 6.20
CA GLY A 105 0.22 3.63 5.10
C GLY A 105 -0.95 4.48 5.59
N ALA A 106 -1.61 4.08 6.69
CA ALA A 106 -2.69 4.87 7.28
C ALA A 106 -2.21 6.24 7.76
N GLU A 107 -1.08 6.30 8.50
CA GLU A 107 -0.49 7.58 8.92
C GLU A 107 -0.02 8.42 7.73
N ALA A 108 0.50 7.79 6.69
CA ALA A 108 0.92 8.49 5.48
C ALA A 108 -0.29 9.09 4.74
N ASN A 109 -1.40 8.37 4.62
CA ASN A 109 -2.65 8.88 4.07
C ASN A 109 -3.23 10.03 4.93
N GLU A 110 -3.21 9.92 6.26
CA GLU A 110 -3.58 11.02 7.18
C GLU A 110 -2.75 12.28 6.91
N GLY A 111 -1.42 12.13 6.74
CA GLY A 111 -0.51 13.22 6.43
C GLY A 111 -0.81 13.86 5.06
N ALA A 112 -1.05 13.05 4.04
CA ALA A 112 -1.44 13.50 2.71
C ALA A 112 -2.79 14.24 2.72
N CYS A 113 -3.78 13.75 3.46
CA CYS A 113 -5.07 14.41 3.65
C CYS A 113 -4.93 15.75 4.41
N LYS A 114 -4.06 15.83 5.41
CA LYS A 114 -3.74 17.09 6.09
C LYS A 114 -3.10 18.10 5.15
N LEU A 115 -2.17 17.67 4.31
CA LEU A 115 -1.55 18.50 3.28
C LEU A 115 -2.61 19.02 2.32
N ALA A 116 -3.49 18.15 1.80
CA ALA A 116 -4.56 18.54 0.87
C ALA A 116 -5.52 19.56 1.51
N ARG A 117 -5.94 19.34 2.75
CA ARG A 117 -6.82 20.28 3.48
C ARG A 117 -6.13 21.62 3.76
N LYS A 118 -4.83 21.65 4.09
CA LYS A 118 -4.08 22.91 4.25
C LYS A 118 -3.94 23.62 2.92
N TRP A 119 -3.67 22.91 1.83
CA TRP A 119 -3.69 23.47 0.48
C TRP A 119 -5.04 24.11 0.15
N GLY A 120 -6.13 23.35 0.33
CA GLY A 120 -7.48 23.85 0.07
C GLY A 120 -7.84 25.07 0.89
N LYS A 121 -7.45 25.10 2.18
CA LYS A 121 -7.65 26.25 3.05
C LYS A 121 -6.94 27.51 2.55
N HIS A 122 -5.71 27.38 2.02
CA HIS A 122 -4.89 28.52 1.61
C HIS A 122 -5.08 28.95 0.15
N LYS A 123 -5.47 28.02 -0.72
CA LYS A 123 -5.48 28.21 -2.18
C LYS A 123 -6.85 28.04 -2.83
N LEU A 124 -7.82 27.45 -2.14
CA LEU A 124 -9.15 27.11 -2.68
C LEU A 124 -10.28 27.60 -1.74
N ASP A 125 -10.17 28.82 -1.21
CA ASP A 125 -11.20 29.48 -0.40
C ASP A 125 -11.71 28.65 0.80
N GLY A 126 -10.85 27.84 1.41
CA GLY A 126 -11.22 27.00 2.56
C GLY A 126 -11.73 25.60 2.19
N ALA A 127 -11.55 25.14 0.97
CA ALA A 127 -11.92 23.79 0.54
C ALA A 127 -11.19 22.72 1.40
N TYR A 128 -11.91 21.66 1.75
CA TYR A 128 -11.40 20.61 2.65
C TYR A 128 -11.90 19.19 2.31
N GLU A 129 -12.84 19.09 1.37
CA GLU A 129 -13.43 17.81 0.97
C GLU A 129 -12.47 17.04 0.05
N ILE A 130 -12.32 15.75 0.32
CA ILE A 130 -11.49 14.84 -0.46
C ILE A 130 -12.41 13.77 -1.07
N ILE A 131 -12.38 13.63 -2.39
CA ILE A 131 -13.08 12.55 -3.08
C ILE A 131 -12.20 11.31 -3.07
N THR A 132 -12.78 10.16 -2.71
CA THR A 132 -12.15 8.84 -2.73
C THR A 132 -13.04 7.85 -3.48
N MET A 133 -12.57 6.63 -3.70
CA MET A 133 -13.30 5.66 -4.52
C MET A 133 -14.01 4.62 -3.66
N GLU A 134 -15.19 4.19 -4.09
CA GLU A 134 -15.83 2.98 -3.55
C GLU A 134 -14.91 1.77 -3.75
N ASN A 135 -14.98 0.80 -2.84
CA ASN A 135 -14.08 -0.35 -2.76
C ASN A 135 -12.59 -0.02 -2.53
N SER A 136 -12.23 1.23 -2.24
CA SER A 136 -10.86 1.59 -1.87
C SER A 136 -10.50 1.15 -0.45
N PHE A 137 -9.19 1.16 -0.16
CA PHE A 137 -8.68 0.92 1.19
C PHE A 137 -7.51 1.86 1.50
N HIS A 138 -7.72 2.81 2.41
CA HIS A 138 -6.72 3.82 2.77
C HIS A 138 -6.20 3.72 4.21
N GLY A 139 -6.75 2.83 5.03
CA GLY A 139 -6.31 2.59 6.41
C GLY A 139 -7.42 2.35 7.41
N ARG A 140 -7.04 2.22 8.69
CA ARG A 140 -7.94 1.84 9.81
C ARG A 140 -8.09 2.91 10.89
N THR A 141 -7.49 4.11 10.75
CA THR A 141 -7.80 5.26 11.60
C THR A 141 -9.19 5.78 11.27
N LEU A 142 -9.80 6.57 12.15
CA LEU A 142 -11.18 7.05 11.92
C LEU A 142 -11.31 7.88 10.64
N ALA A 143 -10.33 8.75 10.33
CA ALA A 143 -10.39 9.53 9.10
C ALA A 143 -10.12 8.66 7.86
N MET A 144 -9.17 7.72 7.93
CA MET A 144 -8.94 6.78 6.82
C MET A 144 -10.07 5.77 6.67
N MET A 145 -10.84 5.50 7.73
CA MET A 145 -12.08 4.73 7.65
C MET A 145 -13.15 5.50 6.87
N ALA A 146 -13.26 6.82 7.07
CA ALA A 146 -14.16 7.67 6.26
C ALA A 146 -13.71 7.76 4.80
N ALA A 147 -12.39 7.80 4.55
CA ALA A 147 -11.81 7.79 3.20
C ALA A 147 -11.98 6.44 2.48
N THR A 148 -11.90 5.32 3.22
CA THR A 148 -12.07 3.96 2.68
C THR A 148 -13.50 3.73 2.24
N GLY A 149 -13.73 3.54 0.93
CA GLY A 149 -15.05 3.45 0.31
C GLY A 149 -15.72 2.09 0.47
N GLN A 150 -15.68 1.49 1.65
CA GLN A 150 -16.27 0.19 1.97
C GLN A 150 -17.31 0.34 3.10
N LYS A 151 -18.58 0.32 2.76
CA LYS A 151 -19.70 0.56 3.69
C LYS A 151 -19.68 -0.33 4.92
N GLU A 152 -19.34 -1.61 4.75
CA GLU A 152 -19.25 -2.58 5.86
C GLU A 152 -18.25 -2.17 6.94
N TYR A 153 -17.18 -1.48 6.56
CA TYR A 153 -16.22 -0.93 7.52
C TYR A 153 -16.75 0.36 8.15
N GLN A 154 -17.31 1.26 7.35
CA GLN A 154 -17.76 2.57 7.82
C GLN A 154 -18.92 2.50 8.81
N GLU A 155 -19.90 1.63 8.57
CA GLU A 155 -21.11 1.50 9.39
C GLU A 155 -20.81 1.17 10.86
N LYS A 156 -19.74 0.44 11.11
CA LYS A 156 -19.33 0.03 12.47
C LYS A 156 -18.78 1.16 13.34
N TRP A 157 -18.40 2.29 12.72
CA TRP A 157 -17.61 3.33 13.40
C TRP A 157 -18.24 4.72 13.31
N GLN A 158 -19.52 4.81 12.95
CA GLN A 158 -20.23 6.08 12.92
C GLN A 158 -20.36 6.72 14.32
N PRO A 159 -20.23 8.08 14.46
CA PRO A 159 -19.96 9.03 13.37
C PRO A 159 -18.48 9.06 12.97
N LEU A 160 -18.22 9.09 11.68
CA LEU A 160 -16.88 9.22 11.11
C LEU A 160 -16.56 10.72 10.83
N PRO A 161 -15.28 11.11 10.75
CA PRO A 161 -14.89 12.46 10.38
C PRO A 161 -15.45 12.89 9.02
N ASP A 162 -15.99 14.09 8.95
CA ASP A 162 -16.53 14.71 7.74
C ASP A 162 -15.45 15.06 6.71
N GLY A 163 -15.90 15.32 5.47
CA GLY A 163 -15.09 15.83 4.38
C GLY A 163 -14.45 14.72 3.53
N PHE A 164 -15.05 13.53 3.51
CA PHE A 164 -14.76 12.48 2.55
C PHE A 164 -16.02 12.12 1.75
N VAL A 165 -15.87 11.99 0.43
CA VAL A 165 -16.95 11.61 -0.49
C VAL A 165 -16.48 10.42 -1.31
N ASN A 166 -17.16 9.28 -1.15
CA ASN A 166 -16.82 8.08 -1.90
C ASN A 166 -17.65 8.05 -3.19
N VAL A 167 -16.99 7.79 -4.32
CA VAL A 167 -17.61 7.66 -5.65
C VAL A 167 -17.21 6.36 -6.31
N GLU A 168 -18.01 5.87 -7.24
CA GLU A 168 -17.72 4.64 -7.97
C GLU A 168 -16.40 4.76 -8.75
N TYR A 169 -15.52 3.75 -8.60
CA TYR A 169 -14.28 3.64 -9.37
C TYR A 169 -14.61 3.35 -10.86
N ASN A 170 -13.84 3.87 -11.80
CA ASN A 170 -14.09 3.82 -13.23
C ASN A 170 -15.36 4.60 -13.68
N ASN A 171 -15.91 5.47 -12.83
CA ASN A 171 -17.03 6.33 -13.18
C ASN A 171 -16.63 7.81 -13.13
N PHE A 172 -16.06 8.31 -14.23
CA PHE A 172 -15.59 9.70 -14.31
C PHE A 172 -16.72 10.72 -14.17
N GLU A 173 -17.93 10.42 -14.69
CA GLU A 173 -19.08 11.30 -14.54
C GLU A 173 -19.55 11.41 -13.08
N ALA A 174 -19.48 10.32 -12.31
CA ALA A 174 -19.77 10.35 -10.88
C ALA A 174 -18.76 11.26 -10.13
N LEU A 175 -17.46 11.17 -10.48
CA LEU A 175 -16.42 12.03 -9.92
C LEU A 175 -16.65 13.51 -10.23
N LYS A 176 -16.96 13.85 -11.49
CA LYS A 176 -17.29 15.22 -11.89
C LYS A 176 -18.49 15.77 -11.11
N LYS A 177 -19.55 14.99 -10.99
CA LYS A 177 -20.76 15.37 -10.24
C LYS A 177 -20.48 15.56 -8.73
N ALA A 178 -19.57 14.79 -8.18
CA ALA A 178 -19.17 14.88 -6.78
C ALA A 178 -18.25 16.07 -6.50
N THR A 179 -17.50 16.54 -7.51
CA THR A 179 -16.61 17.70 -7.38
C THR A 179 -17.41 18.97 -7.13
N LYS A 180 -17.13 19.65 -6.01
CA LYS A 180 -17.80 20.87 -5.57
C LYS A 180 -16.78 21.97 -5.28
N LYS A 181 -17.27 23.19 -4.98
CA LYS A 181 -16.42 24.33 -4.60
C LYS A 181 -15.53 24.03 -3.37
N ASN A 182 -15.98 23.19 -2.46
CA ASN A 182 -15.24 22.79 -1.25
C ASN A 182 -14.36 21.53 -1.43
N THR A 183 -14.27 20.96 -2.62
CA THR A 183 -13.37 19.84 -2.93
C THR A 183 -11.95 20.34 -3.09
N CYS A 184 -10.99 19.75 -2.37
CA CYS A 184 -9.56 20.11 -2.43
C CYS A 184 -8.67 19.03 -3.04
N ALA A 185 -9.13 17.77 -3.09
CA ALA A 185 -8.35 16.67 -3.63
C ALA A 185 -9.21 15.49 -4.09
N VAL A 186 -8.62 14.67 -4.96
CA VAL A 186 -9.02 13.29 -5.24
C VAL A 186 -7.91 12.38 -4.76
N LEU A 187 -8.23 11.37 -3.96
CA LEU A 187 -7.31 10.31 -3.51
C LEU A 187 -7.80 8.97 -4.03
N LEU A 188 -6.95 8.27 -4.79
CA LEU A 188 -7.28 6.95 -5.33
C LEU A 188 -6.08 6.00 -5.38
N GLU A 189 -6.36 4.70 -5.44
CA GLU A 189 -5.41 3.66 -5.81
C GLU A 189 -5.40 3.52 -7.34
N VAL A 190 -4.22 3.50 -7.98
CA VAL A 190 -4.13 3.28 -9.44
C VAL A 190 -4.60 1.89 -9.87
N VAL A 191 -4.53 0.93 -8.96
CA VAL A 191 -5.19 -0.38 -8.99
C VAL A 191 -5.68 -0.63 -7.57
N GLN A 192 -6.97 -0.83 -7.36
CA GLN A 192 -7.50 -1.14 -6.04
C GLN A 192 -7.07 -2.54 -5.64
N GLY A 193 -6.23 -2.64 -4.61
CA GLY A 193 -5.68 -3.92 -4.19
C GLY A 193 -6.63 -4.71 -3.30
N GLU A 194 -6.94 -4.20 -2.12
CA GLU A 194 -7.76 -4.88 -1.10
C GLU A 194 -9.21 -5.04 -1.55
N GLY A 195 -9.74 -4.10 -2.29
CA GLY A 195 -11.10 -4.13 -2.82
C GLY A 195 -11.37 -5.18 -3.92
N GLY A 196 -10.37 -6.00 -4.31
CA GLY A 196 -10.55 -7.11 -5.24
C GLY A 196 -9.70 -7.04 -6.50
N VAL A 197 -8.58 -6.35 -6.49
CA VAL A 197 -7.69 -6.11 -7.66
C VAL A 197 -8.48 -5.50 -8.81
N ASN A 198 -9.17 -4.39 -8.54
CA ASN A 198 -9.94 -3.68 -9.55
C ASN A 198 -9.01 -2.83 -10.42
N LEU A 199 -9.05 -3.07 -11.72
CA LEU A 199 -8.21 -2.37 -12.69
C LEU A 199 -8.90 -1.09 -13.18
N PRO A 200 -8.13 -0.03 -13.49
CA PRO A 200 -8.69 1.15 -14.12
C PRO A 200 -9.07 0.86 -15.58
N ASP A 201 -10.14 1.48 -16.05
CA ASP A 201 -10.44 1.56 -17.47
C ASP A 201 -9.39 2.42 -18.19
N HIS A 202 -9.26 2.22 -19.51
CA HIS A 202 -8.10 2.68 -20.29
C HIS A 202 -7.79 4.17 -20.17
N SER A 203 -8.81 5.06 -20.08
CA SER A 203 -8.63 6.52 -19.99
C SER A 203 -8.90 7.11 -18.62
N TYR A 204 -9.57 6.36 -17.73
CA TYR A 204 -10.13 6.86 -16.49
C TYR A 204 -9.16 7.65 -15.63
N LEU A 205 -7.96 7.08 -15.36
CA LEU A 205 -6.98 7.74 -14.50
C LEU A 205 -6.44 9.05 -15.09
N LEU A 206 -6.25 9.09 -16.41
CA LEU A 206 -5.82 10.30 -17.12
C LEU A 206 -6.94 11.37 -17.13
N GLU A 207 -8.19 10.97 -17.31
CA GLU A 207 -9.35 11.87 -17.23
C GLU A 207 -9.48 12.47 -15.82
N VAL A 208 -9.30 11.65 -14.77
CA VAL A 208 -9.32 12.12 -13.38
C VAL A 208 -8.18 13.10 -13.12
N GLN A 209 -6.96 12.78 -13.56
CA GLN A 209 -5.81 13.69 -13.43
C GLN A 209 -6.06 15.03 -14.11
N GLU A 210 -6.48 15.01 -15.36
CA GLU A 210 -6.76 16.21 -16.14
C GLU A 210 -7.86 17.07 -15.49
N TRP A 211 -8.93 16.41 -15.00
CA TRP A 211 -10.00 17.08 -14.26
C TRP A 211 -9.48 17.76 -12.98
N CYS A 212 -8.63 17.08 -12.22
CA CYS A 212 -8.04 17.66 -11.03
C CYS A 212 -7.20 18.91 -11.36
N HIS A 213 -6.36 18.82 -12.40
CA HIS A 213 -5.52 19.95 -12.82
C HIS A 213 -6.37 21.14 -13.33
N GLN A 214 -7.41 20.88 -14.12
CA GLN A 214 -8.32 21.93 -14.63
C GLN A 214 -9.10 22.66 -13.50
N ASN A 215 -9.39 21.95 -12.42
CA ASN A 215 -10.11 22.49 -11.27
C ASN A 215 -9.18 22.94 -10.12
N ASN A 216 -7.87 22.89 -10.30
CA ASN A 216 -6.84 23.23 -9.27
C ASN A 216 -6.97 22.41 -7.97
N ILE A 217 -7.56 21.23 -8.00
CA ILE A 217 -7.62 20.28 -6.89
C ILE A 217 -6.47 19.28 -6.99
N LEU A 218 -6.01 18.74 -5.86
CA LEU A 218 -4.87 17.83 -5.85
C LEU A 218 -5.25 16.46 -6.42
N PHE A 219 -4.43 15.94 -7.32
CA PHE A 219 -4.48 14.54 -7.74
C PHE A 219 -3.51 13.71 -6.90
N MET A 220 -4.05 12.86 -6.00
CA MET A 220 -3.28 12.09 -5.03
C MET A 220 -3.43 10.59 -5.32
N VAL A 221 -2.31 9.87 -5.33
CA VAL A 221 -2.28 8.42 -5.55
C VAL A 221 -1.84 7.67 -4.29
N ASP A 222 -2.63 6.68 -3.89
CA ASP A 222 -2.28 5.73 -2.84
C ASP A 222 -1.51 4.55 -3.45
N GLU A 223 -0.20 4.57 -3.30
CA GLU A 223 0.73 3.55 -3.77
C GLU A 223 1.19 2.61 -2.63
N VAL A 224 0.46 2.57 -1.54
CA VAL A 224 0.79 1.70 -0.39
C VAL A 224 0.88 0.23 -0.80
N GLN A 225 0.08 -0.20 -1.76
CA GLN A 225 0.12 -1.57 -2.27
C GLN A 225 0.72 -1.68 -3.68
N THR A 226 0.54 -0.69 -4.52
CA THR A 226 0.94 -0.70 -5.94
C THR A 226 2.39 -0.31 -6.19
N GLY A 227 3.02 0.39 -5.24
CA GLY A 227 4.39 0.86 -5.33
C GLY A 227 5.46 -0.22 -5.12
N MET A 228 6.71 0.21 -5.13
CA MET A 228 7.89 -0.60 -4.82
C MET A 228 8.05 -1.83 -5.75
N GLY A 229 7.78 -1.65 -7.05
CA GLY A 229 7.97 -2.68 -8.07
C GLY A 229 6.77 -3.61 -8.31
N ARG A 230 5.70 -3.53 -7.49
CA ARG A 230 4.59 -4.51 -7.47
C ARG A 230 3.87 -4.68 -8.80
N LEU A 231 3.65 -3.58 -9.55
CA LEU A 231 2.94 -3.60 -10.83
C LEU A 231 3.84 -3.78 -12.06
N GLY A 232 5.15 -3.99 -11.85
CA GLY A 232 6.13 -4.10 -12.95
C GLY A 232 6.75 -2.75 -13.36
N THR A 233 6.49 -1.69 -12.60
CA THR A 233 7.18 -0.39 -12.61
C THR A 233 7.56 -0.05 -11.18
N LEU A 234 8.50 0.87 -10.95
CA LEU A 234 8.92 1.21 -9.60
C LEU A 234 7.76 1.74 -8.76
N PHE A 235 6.97 2.65 -9.34
CA PHE A 235 5.70 3.11 -8.78
C PHE A 235 4.58 2.86 -9.80
N GLY A 236 3.37 2.58 -9.31
CA GLY A 236 2.23 2.22 -10.15
C GLY A 236 1.79 3.36 -11.07
N TYR A 237 1.86 4.63 -10.64
CA TYR A 237 1.52 5.78 -11.47
C TYR A 237 2.34 5.84 -12.77
N GLN A 238 3.60 5.38 -12.74
CA GLN A 238 4.49 5.35 -13.91
C GLN A 238 3.95 4.42 -15.00
N LYS A 239 3.32 3.32 -14.61
CA LYS A 239 2.72 2.35 -15.54
C LYS A 239 1.61 2.97 -16.40
N PHE A 240 0.90 3.93 -15.85
CA PHE A 240 -0.23 4.60 -16.51
C PHE A 240 0.13 5.97 -17.09
N GLY A 241 1.41 6.37 -17.04
CA GLY A 241 1.87 7.66 -17.54
C GLY A 241 1.30 8.86 -16.80
N LEU A 242 1.01 8.71 -15.53
CA LEU A 242 0.42 9.76 -14.69
C LEU A 242 1.50 10.70 -14.13
N ASP A 243 1.09 11.91 -13.75
CA ASP A 243 1.90 12.95 -13.10
C ASP A 243 1.19 13.47 -11.84
N PRO A 244 1.06 12.63 -10.78
CA PRO A 244 0.32 13.00 -9.58
C PRO A 244 0.99 14.11 -8.77
N ASP A 245 0.19 14.85 -7.99
CA ASP A 245 0.65 15.92 -7.11
C ASP A 245 1.15 15.41 -5.76
N VAL A 246 0.57 14.30 -5.28
CA VAL A 246 0.93 13.63 -4.03
C VAL A 246 0.90 12.12 -4.24
N MET A 247 1.87 11.43 -3.64
CA MET A 247 1.92 9.96 -3.59
C MET A 247 2.05 9.49 -2.14
N VAL A 248 1.35 8.42 -1.81
CA VAL A 248 1.42 7.78 -0.49
C VAL A 248 2.06 6.41 -0.62
N LEU A 249 2.99 6.08 0.27
CA LEU A 249 3.72 4.81 0.32
C LEU A 249 3.60 4.15 1.70
N GLY A 250 3.74 2.84 1.73
CA GLY A 250 3.77 2.03 2.95
C GLY A 250 4.23 0.60 2.64
N LYS A 251 3.80 -0.37 3.44
CA LYS A 251 4.04 -1.81 3.18
C LYS A 251 5.47 -2.12 2.72
N ALA A 252 5.67 -2.37 1.43
CA ALA A 252 6.95 -2.75 0.85
C ALA A 252 8.05 -1.67 0.98
N LEU A 253 7.69 -0.40 1.23
CA LEU A 253 8.66 0.65 1.53
C LEU A 253 9.54 0.27 2.73
N GLY A 254 8.94 -0.34 3.76
CA GLY A 254 9.65 -0.78 4.96
C GLY A 254 10.26 -2.19 4.87
N ALA A 255 9.93 -2.95 3.81
CA ALA A 255 10.40 -4.34 3.61
C ALA A 255 10.26 -5.24 4.85
N GLY A 256 9.14 -5.09 5.58
CA GLY A 256 8.83 -5.81 6.82
C GLY A 256 9.01 -4.99 8.08
N THR A 257 9.63 -3.81 8.03
CA THR A 257 9.65 -2.83 9.15
C THR A 257 8.51 -1.81 9.00
N PRO A 258 8.00 -1.24 10.12
CA PRO A 258 6.95 -0.22 10.08
C PRO A 258 7.49 1.08 9.45
N LEU A 259 7.09 1.37 8.21
CA LEU A 259 7.47 2.58 7.49
C LEU A 259 6.37 2.98 6.51
N GLY A 260 5.97 4.22 6.56
CA GLY A 260 5.12 4.88 5.59
C GLY A 260 5.74 6.19 5.14
N ALA A 261 5.27 6.75 4.05
CA ALA A 261 5.68 8.07 3.58
C ALA A 261 4.58 8.70 2.72
N PHE A 262 4.52 10.02 2.69
CA PHE A 262 3.86 10.73 1.61
C PHE A 262 4.85 11.69 0.95
N LEU A 263 4.73 11.81 -0.36
CA LEU A 263 5.57 12.66 -1.20
C LEU A 263 4.69 13.68 -1.91
N CYS A 264 5.22 14.86 -2.16
CA CYS A 264 4.52 15.88 -2.94
C CYS A 264 5.48 16.67 -3.84
N LYS A 265 4.93 17.30 -4.87
CA LYS A 265 5.65 18.31 -5.64
C LYS A 265 5.88 19.57 -4.79
N GLU A 266 6.97 20.30 -5.04
CA GLU A 266 7.38 21.49 -4.28
C GLU A 266 6.23 22.49 -4.12
N ARG A 267 5.49 22.76 -5.19
CA ARG A 267 4.38 23.73 -5.20
C ARG A 267 3.26 23.39 -4.21
N PHE A 268 3.16 22.14 -3.75
CA PHE A 268 2.16 21.66 -2.79
C PHE A 268 2.74 21.41 -1.40
N SER A 269 4.01 21.68 -1.19
CA SER A 269 4.69 21.52 0.12
C SER A 269 4.30 22.67 1.06
N VAL A 270 3.04 22.68 1.49
CA VAL A 270 2.43 23.76 2.30
C VAL A 270 2.47 23.51 3.80
N LEU A 271 2.94 22.34 4.24
CA LEU A 271 3.10 22.06 5.66
C LEU A 271 4.32 22.79 6.23
N GLU A 272 4.14 23.42 7.38
CA GLU A 272 5.15 24.23 8.08
C GLU A 272 5.55 23.56 9.41
N PRO A 273 6.68 23.97 10.03
CA PRO A 273 7.06 23.46 11.33
C PRO A 273 5.92 23.58 12.36
N GLY A 274 5.54 22.44 12.98
CA GLY A 274 4.44 22.34 13.93
C GLY A 274 3.13 21.81 13.35
N ASP A 275 2.94 21.78 12.03
CA ASP A 275 1.69 21.28 11.42
C ASP A 275 1.55 19.75 11.48
N HIS A 276 2.67 19.06 11.38
CA HIS A 276 2.68 17.60 11.34
C HIS A 276 3.96 17.06 11.98
N GLY A 277 3.87 15.85 12.52
CA GLY A 277 4.99 15.19 13.19
C GLY A 277 4.72 13.73 13.46
N SER A 278 5.78 13.00 13.77
CA SER A 278 5.72 11.59 14.20
C SER A 278 6.92 11.30 15.09
N THR A 279 6.69 10.62 16.22
CA THR A 279 7.78 10.24 17.14
C THR A 279 8.73 9.24 16.48
N PHE A 280 8.21 8.26 15.78
CA PHE A 280 9.01 7.17 15.17
C PHE A 280 9.13 7.29 13.65
N GLY A 281 8.33 8.13 13.00
CA GLY A 281 8.34 8.27 11.54
C GLY A 281 9.70 8.71 11.03
N GLY A 282 10.26 7.95 10.10
CA GLY A 282 11.57 8.22 9.52
C GLY A 282 12.76 7.89 10.43
N ASN A 283 12.57 7.03 11.45
CA ASN A 283 13.69 6.62 12.31
C ASN A 283 14.79 5.90 11.50
N ALA A 284 16.02 5.92 12.05
CA ALA A 284 17.19 5.42 11.37
C ALA A 284 17.10 3.92 11.02
N LEU A 285 16.49 3.11 11.89
CA LEU A 285 16.36 1.67 11.68
C LEU A 285 15.45 1.34 10.48
N THR A 286 14.24 1.90 10.45
CA THR A 286 13.26 1.59 9.41
C THR A 286 13.62 2.22 8.07
N THR A 287 14.23 3.41 8.08
CA THR A 287 14.71 4.06 6.85
C THR A 287 15.96 3.39 6.28
N ALA A 288 16.82 2.78 7.11
CA ALA A 288 17.92 1.93 6.61
C ALA A 288 17.38 0.68 5.89
N ALA A 289 16.35 0.05 6.46
CA ALA A 289 15.66 -1.08 5.80
C ALA A 289 15.03 -0.66 4.47
N GLY A 290 14.27 0.44 4.47
CA GLY A 290 13.60 0.98 3.28
C GLY A 290 14.60 1.38 2.19
N TRP A 291 15.69 2.05 2.57
CA TRP A 291 16.75 2.42 1.63
C TRP A 291 17.39 1.18 0.97
N ALA A 292 17.72 0.17 1.78
CA ALA A 292 18.32 -1.06 1.26
C ALA A 292 17.36 -1.82 0.31
N ALA A 293 16.06 -1.84 0.64
CA ALA A 293 15.04 -2.45 -0.21
C ALA A 293 14.88 -1.70 -1.53
N LEU A 294 14.63 -0.39 -1.48
CA LEU A 294 14.43 0.43 -2.67
C LEU A 294 15.67 0.43 -3.57
N LYS A 295 16.87 0.58 -2.97
CA LYS A 295 18.10 0.53 -3.73
C LYS A 295 18.29 -0.82 -4.43
N TYR A 296 17.99 -1.94 -3.75
CA TYR A 296 18.09 -3.27 -4.36
C TYR A 296 17.10 -3.43 -5.52
N ILE A 297 15.86 -2.95 -5.37
CA ILE A 297 14.84 -2.98 -6.42
C ILE A 297 15.33 -2.23 -7.67
N ILE A 298 15.91 -1.04 -7.49
CA ILE A 298 16.41 -0.21 -8.59
C ILE A 298 17.65 -0.83 -9.23
N ASP A 299 18.67 -1.16 -8.43
CA ASP A 299 19.96 -1.63 -8.93
C ASP A 299 19.88 -2.96 -9.69
N ASN A 300 18.87 -3.79 -9.39
CA ASN A 300 18.70 -5.10 -10.00
C ASN A 300 17.47 -5.20 -10.92
N ASP A 301 16.84 -4.06 -11.23
CA ASP A 301 15.65 -3.99 -12.09
C ASP A 301 14.54 -5.01 -11.71
N ILE A 302 14.28 -5.14 -10.41
CA ILE A 302 13.28 -6.09 -9.89
C ILE A 302 11.87 -5.78 -10.43
N SER A 303 11.61 -4.54 -10.81
CA SER A 303 10.34 -4.15 -11.44
C SER A 303 10.11 -4.89 -12.76
N SER A 304 11.14 -4.99 -13.61
CA SER A 304 11.07 -5.75 -14.86
C SER A 304 10.88 -7.25 -14.61
N GLU A 305 11.62 -7.82 -13.64
CA GLU A 305 11.45 -9.22 -13.25
C GLU A 305 10.03 -9.49 -12.75
N CYS A 306 9.46 -8.56 -11.96
CA CYS A 306 8.08 -8.64 -11.49
C CYS A 306 7.08 -8.63 -12.66
N SER A 307 7.30 -7.78 -13.67
CA SER A 307 6.47 -7.74 -14.88
C SER A 307 6.46 -9.09 -15.60
N ASP A 308 7.64 -9.68 -15.81
CA ASP A 308 7.78 -10.94 -16.54
C ASP A 308 7.25 -12.14 -15.76
N ALA A 309 7.52 -12.20 -14.45
CA ALA A 309 6.93 -13.21 -13.57
C ALA A 309 5.39 -13.11 -13.53
N GLY A 310 4.85 -11.87 -13.55
CA GLY A 310 3.42 -11.62 -13.62
C GLY A 310 2.78 -12.11 -14.91
N LYS A 311 3.42 -11.83 -16.06
CA LYS A 311 2.97 -12.35 -17.37
C LYS A 311 2.96 -13.88 -17.38
N TYR A 312 4.04 -14.50 -16.88
CA TYR A 312 4.14 -15.96 -16.77
C TYR A 312 3.04 -16.53 -15.88
N LEU A 313 2.87 -16.01 -14.66
CA LEU A 313 1.82 -16.47 -13.75
C LEU A 313 0.43 -16.31 -14.37
N LYS A 314 0.14 -15.16 -15.00
CA LYS A 314 -1.14 -14.94 -15.67
C LYS A 314 -1.37 -15.96 -16.78
N SER A 315 -0.39 -16.26 -17.63
CA SER A 315 -0.52 -17.28 -18.68
C SER A 315 -0.83 -18.67 -18.13
N MET A 316 -0.23 -19.04 -16.99
CA MET A 316 -0.52 -20.31 -16.32
C MET A 316 -1.94 -20.34 -15.75
N LEU A 317 -2.41 -19.24 -15.18
CA LEU A 317 -3.78 -19.10 -14.66
C LEU A 317 -4.81 -19.09 -15.80
N ASP A 318 -4.54 -18.46 -16.94
CA ASP A 318 -5.38 -18.49 -18.14
C ASP A 318 -5.53 -19.94 -18.65
N GLY A 319 -4.43 -20.71 -18.66
CA GLY A 319 -4.45 -22.13 -18.98
C GLY A 319 -5.24 -22.99 -17.95
N LEU A 320 -5.29 -22.54 -16.69
CA LEU A 320 -6.12 -23.16 -15.66
C LEU A 320 -7.61 -22.83 -15.86
N SER A 321 -7.93 -21.55 -16.14
CA SER A 321 -9.30 -21.09 -16.43
C SER A 321 -9.93 -21.82 -17.60
N ALA A 322 -9.16 -22.11 -18.64
CA ALA A 322 -9.65 -22.88 -19.79
C ALA A 322 -10.12 -24.31 -19.43
N ARG A 323 -9.69 -24.85 -18.29
CA ARG A 323 -10.04 -26.18 -17.79
C ARG A 323 -11.05 -26.18 -16.65
N HIS A 324 -11.31 -25.03 -16.03
CA HIS A 324 -12.13 -24.90 -14.85
C HIS A 324 -13.09 -23.72 -14.95
N SER A 325 -14.34 -24.01 -15.32
CA SER A 325 -15.41 -23.00 -15.49
C SER A 325 -15.78 -22.22 -14.22
N ASN A 326 -15.27 -22.62 -13.07
CA ASN A 326 -15.43 -21.88 -11.82
C ASN A 326 -14.52 -20.65 -11.74
N ILE A 327 -13.48 -20.55 -12.57
CA ILE A 327 -12.63 -19.36 -12.67
C ILE A 327 -13.32 -18.41 -13.62
N VAL A 328 -13.79 -17.28 -13.09
CA VAL A 328 -14.63 -16.31 -13.81
C VAL A 328 -13.79 -15.23 -14.46
N ASP A 329 -12.76 -14.74 -13.76
CA ASP A 329 -11.87 -13.69 -14.25
C ASP A 329 -10.46 -13.80 -13.67
N ILE A 330 -9.47 -13.34 -14.43
CA ILE A 330 -8.06 -13.24 -14.03
C ILE A 330 -7.56 -11.86 -14.44
N ARG A 331 -7.35 -11.00 -13.46
CA ARG A 331 -6.96 -9.62 -13.67
C ARG A 331 -5.78 -9.20 -12.82
N GLY A 332 -5.04 -8.19 -13.25
CA GLY A 332 -3.91 -7.64 -12.49
C GLY A 332 -2.74 -7.21 -13.37
N TYR A 333 -1.75 -6.63 -12.72
CA TYR A 333 -0.48 -6.22 -13.31
C TYR A 333 0.68 -6.65 -12.43
N GLY A 334 1.81 -7.03 -13.05
CA GLY A 334 2.96 -7.55 -12.31
C GLY A 334 2.54 -8.71 -11.41
N LEU A 335 2.87 -8.63 -10.13
CA LEU A 335 2.52 -9.63 -9.12
C LEU A 335 1.41 -9.14 -8.15
N LEU A 336 0.52 -8.29 -8.61
CA LEU A 336 -0.77 -8.00 -7.99
C LEU A 336 -1.86 -8.60 -8.90
N ILE A 337 -2.26 -9.83 -8.62
CA ILE A 337 -3.18 -10.61 -9.47
C ILE A 337 -4.38 -11.05 -8.64
N GLY A 338 -5.58 -10.77 -9.17
CA GLY A 338 -6.85 -11.28 -8.68
C GLY A 338 -7.33 -12.46 -9.52
N LEU A 339 -7.73 -13.52 -8.85
CA LEU A 339 -8.38 -14.69 -9.44
C LEU A 339 -9.82 -14.74 -8.90
N GLU A 340 -10.78 -14.45 -9.74
CA GLU A 340 -12.19 -14.48 -9.36
C GLU A 340 -12.79 -15.87 -9.54
N ILE A 341 -13.41 -16.37 -8.48
CA ILE A 341 -13.99 -17.72 -8.44
C ILE A 341 -15.50 -17.62 -8.21
N SER A 342 -16.28 -18.30 -9.04
CA SER A 342 -17.72 -18.32 -8.96
C SER A 342 -18.26 -18.92 -7.64
N LYS A 343 -19.41 -18.42 -7.18
CA LYS A 343 -20.23 -19.03 -6.11
C LYS A 343 -19.57 -19.09 -4.71
N ASN A 344 -18.92 -18.00 -4.29
CA ASN A 344 -18.35 -17.86 -2.91
C ASN A 344 -17.41 -19.00 -2.48
N LYS A 345 -16.70 -19.63 -3.40
CA LYS A 345 -15.78 -20.73 -3.12
C LYS A 345 -14.33 -20.30 -2.84
N ALA A 346 -14.05 -19.02 -2.81
CA ALA A 346 -12.68 -18.51 -2.58
C ALA A 346 -12.09 -19.03 -1.25
N ALA A 347 -12.89 -19.03 -0.18
CA ALA A 347 -12.46 -19.54 1.13
C ALA A 347 -12.12 -21.04 1.10
N ASP A 348 -12.89 -21.84 0.36
CA ASP A 348 -12.61 -23.28 0.21
C ASP A 348 -11.32 -23.53 -0.58
N VAL A 349 -11.11 -22.74 -1.65
CA VAL A 349 -9.87 -22.83 -2.45
C VAL A 349 -8.67 -22.41 -1.59
N MET A 350 -8.78 -21.32 -0.85
CA MET A 350 -7.73 -20.87 0.08
C MET A 350 -7.38 -21.96 1.10
N LYS A 351 -8.38 -22.63 1.69
CA LYS A 351 -8.18 -23.73 2.63
C LYS A 351 -7.44 -24.92 1.99
N LEU A 352 -7.86 -25.35 0.78
CA LEU A 352 -7.21 -26.42 0.05
C LEU A 352 -5.77 -26.07 -0.36
N CYS A 353 -5.51 -24.83 -0.75
CA CYS A 353 -4.16 -24.34 -1.03
C CYS A 353 -3.29 -24.42 0.23
N LEU A 354 -3.81 -23.98 1.38
CA LEU A 354 -3.13 -24.06 2.67
C LEU A 354 -2.73 -25.50 3.03
N GLU A 355 -3.64 -26.47 2.86
CA GLU A 355 -3.38 -27.88 3.11
C GLU A 355 -2.24 -28.42 2.21
N LYS A 356 -2.19 -27.93 0.96
CA LYS A 356 -1.15 -28.26 -0.03
C LYS A 356 0.15 -27.46 0.12
N GLY A 357 0.23 -26.57 1.08
CA GLY A 357 1.44 -25.77 1.35
C GLY A 357 1.57 -24.51 0.52
N LEU A 358 0.46 -23.94 0.03
CA LEU A 358 0.42 -22.65 -0.66
C LEU A 358 -0.41 -21.64 0.16
N LEU A 359 0.20 -20.51 0.51
CA LEU A 359 -0.47 -19.39 1.17
C LEU A 359 -0.94 -18.37 0.13
N ILE A 360 -2.24 -18.20 0.03
CA ILE A 360 -2.92 -17.16 -0.77
C ILE A 360 -3.94 -16.43 0.09
N ASN A 361 -4.34 -15.27 -0.37
CA ASN A 361 -5.37 -14.48 0.29
C ASN A 361 -6.70 -14.61 -0.48
#